data_4504a031973a4023ef0353ba96fd393f
#
_entry.id   4504a031973a4023ef0353ba96fd393f
#
_cell.length_a   1.000
_cell.length_b   1.000
_cell.length_c   1.000
_cell.angle_alpha   90.00
_cell.angle_beta   90.00
_cell.angle_gamma   90.00
#
_symmetry.space_group_name_H-M   'P 1'
#
loop_
_entity.id
_entity.type
_entity.pdbx_description
1 polymer ?
#
loop_
_entity_poly.entity_id
_entity_poly.type
_entity_poly.pdbx_seq_one_letter_code
_entity_poly.pdbx_strand_id
1 'polypeptide(L)'
;GQFGVWGSYVAAPAGKKTCFALASPESSKTDPPNRPRDPIFAFISTRPAEKVKDEVSVIVGYPLKTDAPASIEVSGTRYDMYAEGDGLWIRNSADEARLVEALRGGAEAVVRGVSTRGTETTDVFSLKGVTQALDKVAQECRS
;
A
#
# COMPACT_ATOMS: atom_id res chain seq x y z
N GLY A 1 -8.48 15.14 -1.08
CA GLY A 1 -8.89 15.49 0.28
C GLY A 1 -8.32 14.56 1.32
N GLN A 2 -8.56 14.86 2.57
CA GLN A 2 -8.09 14.04 3.69
C GLN A 2 -9.28 13.39 4.39
N PHE A 3 -9.22 12.07 4.59
CA PHE A 3 -10.28 11.28 5.22
C PHE A 3 -9.64 10.38 6.30
N GLY A 4 -9.79 10.74 7.56
CA GLY A 4 -9.07 10.04 8.62
C GLY A 4 -7.57 10.13 8.39
N VAL A 5 -6.88 8.98 8.33
CA VAL A 5 -5.44 8.93 8.07
C VAL A 5 -5.12 8.76 6.58
N TRP A 6 -6.14 8.60 5.72
CA TRP A 6 -5.95 8.43 4.27
C TRP A 6 -6.26 9.73 3.53
N GLY A 7 -5.38 10.10 2.61
CA GLY A 7 -5.62 11.20 1.70
C GLY A 7 -5.95 10.68 0.31
N SER A 8 -6.70 11.46 -0.48
CA SER A 8 -6.92 11.17 -1.89
C SER A 8 -6.32 12.31 -2.71
N TYR A 9 -5.63 11.95 -3.80
CA TYR A 9 -4.85 12.87 -4.60
C TYR A 9 -5.04 12.58 -6.08
N VAL A 10 -4.86 13.62 -6.89
CA VAL A 10 -4.88 13.51 -8.35
C VAL A 10 -3.58 14.09 -8.87
N ALA A 11 -2.92 13.36 -9.76
CA ALA A 11 -1.75 13.83 -10.48
C ALA A 11 -1.95 13.55 -11.97
N ALA A 12 -1.22 14.27 -12.82
CA ALA A 12 -1.33 14.08 -14.27
C ALA A 12 0.06 14.06 -14.91
N PRO A 13 0.90 13.04 -14.57
CA PRO A 13 2.22 12.95 -15.17
C PRO A 13 2.10 12.73 -16.67
N ALA A 14 2.83 13.52 -17.45
CA ALA A 14 2.79 13.48 -18.92
C ALA A 14 1.36 13.59 -19.47
N GLY A 15 0.48 14.32 -18.79
CA GLY A 15 -0.91 14.54 -19.23
C GLY A 15 -1.83 13.36 -18.93
N LYS A 16 -1.35 12.29 -18.31
CA LYS A 16 -2.17 11.12 -17.98
C LYS A 16 -2.64 11.20 -16.52
N LYS A 17 -3.95 11.20 -16.33
CA LYS A 17 -4.54 11.33 -15.00
C LYS A 17 -4.29 10.08 -14.16
N THR A 18 -3.79 10.28 -12.96
CA THR A 18 -3.59 9.23 -11.95
C THR A 18 -4.23 9.69 -10.66
N CYS A 19 -5.08 8.85 -10.08
CA CYS A 19 -5.70 9.13 -8.80
C CYS A 19 -5.24 8.08 -7.79
N PHE A 20 -4.95 8.49 -6.56
CA PHE A 20 -4.48 7.53 -5.57
C PHE A 20 -4.89 7.93 -4.17
N ALA A 21 -5.09 6.91 -3.34
CA ALA A 21 -5.21 7.06 -1.91
C ALA A 21 -3.84 6.79 -1.29
N LEU A 22 -3.49 7.54 -0.26
CA LEU A 22 -2.15 7.51 0.35
C LEU A 22 -2.27 7.60 1.86
N ALA A 23 -1.49 6.78 2.56
CA ALA A 23 -1.38 6.86 4.01
C ALA A 23 0.03 6.52 4.47
N SER A 24 0.41 7.05 5.63
CA SER A 24 1.62 6.66 6.36
C SER A 24 1.24 5.68 7.46
N PRO A 25 2.16 4.81 7.92
CA PRO A 25 1.83 3.86 8.98
C PRO A 25 1.63 4.56 10.32
N GLU A 26 0.77 3.99 11.16
CA GLU A 26 0.58 4.46 12.54
C GLU A 26 1.69 3.94 13.45
N SER A 27 2.34 2.82 13.08
CA SER A 27 3.49 2.30 13.80
C SER A 27 4.39 1.53 12.85
N SER A 28 5.68 1.49 13.18
CA SER A 28 6.69 0.80 12.38
C SER A 28 7.71 0.18 13.33
N LYS A 29 8.05 -1.08 13.10
CA LYS A 29 9.03 -1.81 13.89
C LYS A 29 10.06 -2.47 13.00
N THR A 30 11.30 -2.52 13.48
CA THR A 30 12.38 -3.24 12.83
C THR A 30 12.94 -4.29 13.78
N ASP A 31 13.42 -5.42 13.23
CA ASP A 31 14.10 -6.47 13.97
C ASP A 31 15.38 -6.85 13.20
N PRO A 32 16.57 -6.45 13.64
CA PRO A 32 16.90 -5.78 14.92
C PRO A 32 16.28 -4.38 15.06
N PRO A 33 16.02 -3.93 16.31
CA PRO A 33 15.35 -2.64 16.52
C PRO A 33 16.21 -1.44 16.14
N ASN A 34 15.53 -0.31 15.91
CA ASN A 34 16.14 0.99 15.64
C ASN A 34 16.98 1.06 14.37
N ARG A 35 16.60 0.29 13.34
CA ARG A 35 17.24 0.41 12.03
C ARG A 35 16.68 1.64 11.30
N PRO A 36 17.53 2.44 10.63
CA PRO A 36 17.08 3.63 9.91
C PRO A 36 16.20 3.25 8.71
N ARG A 37 15.20 4.09 8.44
CA ARG A 37 14.29 3.94 7.32
C ARG A 37 13.95 5.28 6.72
N ASP A 38 13.80 5.30 5.40
CA ASP A 38 13.21 6.43 4.70
C ASP A 38 11.68 6.42 4.91
N PRO A 39 10.96 7.48 4.55
CA PRO A 39 9.51 7.53 4.71
C PRO A 39 8.79 6.33 4.10
N ILE A 40 7.72 5.91 4.75
CA ILE A 40 6.93 4.71 4.41
C ILE A 40 5.54 5.15 3.98
N PHE A 41 5.06 4.63 2.85
CA PHE A 41 3.74 4.99 2.33
C PHE A 41 3.01 3.78 1.78
N ALA A 42 1.69 3.74 1.98
CA ALA A 42 0.82 2.82 1.27
C ALA A 42 0.04 3.60 0.23
N PHE A 43 -0.06 3.04 -0.97
CA PHE A 43 -0.78 3.64 -2.10
C PHE A 43 -1.84 2.67 -2.61
N ILE A 44 -3.00 3.21 -2.95
CA ILE A 44 -4.00 2.48 -3.75
C ILE A 44 -4.31 3.38 -4.93
N SER A 45 -3.85 2.97 -6.12
CA SER A 45 -3.76 3.84 -7.30
C SER A 45 -4.68 3.37 -8.43
N THR A 46 -5.26 4.33 -9.15
CA THR A 46 -6.05 4.09 -10.36
C THR A 46 -5.47 4.94 -11.47
N ARG A 47 -5.11 4.29 -12.57
CA ARG A 47 -4.55 4.93 -13.77
C ARG A 47 -5.40 4.54 -14.98
N PRO A 48 -6.44 5.32 -15.32
CA PRO A 48 -7.38 4.94 -16.40
C PRO A 48 -6.71 4.74 -17.77
N ALA A 49 -5.70 5.56 -18.10
CA ALA A 49 -4.99 5.46 -19.37
C ALA A 49 -4.26 4.12 -19.53
N GLU A 50 -3.89 3.48 -18.42
CA GLU A 50 -3.21 2.19 -18.42
C GLU A 50 -4.15 1.04 -18.03
N LYS A 51 -5.45 1.33 -17.86
CA LYS A 51 -6.47 0.37 -17.43
C LYS A 51 -6.14 -0.29 -16.10
N VAL A 52 -5.51 0.48 -15.19
CA VAL A 52 -5.17 0.04 -13.84
C VAL A 52 -6.17 0.64 -12.86
N LYS A 53 -6.79 -0.21 -12.03
CA LYS A 53 -7.75 0.20 -11.02
C LYS A 53 -7.38 -0.42 -9.69
N ASP A 54 -7.35 0.42 -8.64
CA ASP A 54 -7.13 -0.01 -7.25
C ASP A 54 -5.87 -0.86 -7.06
N GLU A 55 -4.75 -0.43 -7.66
CA GLU A 55 -3.47 -1.10 -7.49
C GLU A 55 -2.90 -0.78 -6.12
N VAL A 56 -2.70 -1.80 -5.29
CA VAL A 56 -2.12 -1.65 -3.95
C VAL A 56 -0.60 -1.76 -4.04
N SER A 57 0.09 -0.77 -3.49
CA SER A 57 1.56 -0.80 -3.38
C SER A 57 1.99 -0.18 -2.06
N VAL A 58 3.13 -0.64 -1.55
CA VAL A 58 3.69 -0.11 -0.31
C VAL A 58 5.16 0.22 -0.57
N ILE A 59 5.56 1.45 -0.26
CA ILE A 59 6.95 1.87 -0.29
C ILE A 59 7.49 1.75 1.13
N VAL A 60 8.46 0.87 1.33
CA VAL A 60 8.90 0.49 2.67
C VAL A 60 10.10 1.31 3.18
N GLY A 61 10.71 2.13 2.33
CA GLY A 61 11.79 3.02 2.74
C GLY A 61 13.15 2.35 2.90
N TYR A 62 13.37 1.19 2.26
CA TYR A 62 14.67 0.51 2.23
C TYR A 62 14.69 -0.49 1.06
N PRO A 63 15.88 -0.90 0.58
CA PRO A 63 15.97 -1.92 -0.46
C PRO A 63 15.49 -3.28 0.06
N LEU A 64 14.51 -3.86 -0.62
CA LEU A 64 13.92 -5.14 -0.23
C LEU A 64 14.72 -6.32 -0.79
N LYS A 65 14.77 -7.39 -0.01
CA LYS A 65 15.34 -8.66 -0.44
C LYS A 65 14.28 -9.36 -1.31
N THR A 66 14.60 -9.56 -2.60
CA THR A 66 13.60 -10.01 -3.60
C THR A 66 13.12 -11.43 -3.40
N ASP A 67 13.91 -12.29 -2.75
CA ASP A 67 13.55 -13.69 -2.52
C ASP A 67 13.06 -13.97 -1.10
N ALA A 68 12.84 -12.93 -0.29
CA ALA A 68 12.32 -13.07 1.06
C ALA A 68 10.80 -12.92 1.08
N PRO A 69 10.11 -13.55 2.04
CA PRO A 69 8.66 -13.40 2.16
C PRO A 69 8.26 -11.96 2.47
N ALA A 70 7.20 -11.49 1.82
CA ALA A 70 6.58 -10.20 2.12
C ALA A 70 5.07 -10.37 2.04
N SER A 71 4.35 -9.64 2.88
CA SER A 71 2.90 -9.79 2.94
C SER A 71 2.20 -8.56 3.49
N ILE A 72 0.90 -8.47 3.20
CA ILE A 72 -0.02 -7.56 3.84
C ILE A 72 -1.15 -8.39 4.45
N GLU A 73 -1.47 -8.14 5.70
CA GLU A 73 -2.50 -8.88 6.43
C GLU A 73 -3.60 -7.94 6.88
N VAL A 74 -4.86 -8.31 6.61
CA VAL A 74 -6.05 -7.55 7.01
C VAL A 74 -7.06 -8.53 7.58
N SER A 75 -7.55 -8.25 8.79
CA SER A 75 -8.59 -9.06 9.44
C SER A 75 -8.23 -10.55 9.51
N GLY A 76 -6.96 -10.86 9.75
CA GLY A 76 -6.47 -12.24 9.87
C GLY A 76 -6.18 -12.94 8.56
N THR A 77 -6.41 -12.32 7.42
CA THR A 77 -6.09 -12.89 6.11
C THR A 77 -4.81 -12.27 5.57
N ARG A 78 -3.87 -13.11 5.18
CA ARG A 78 -2.59 -12.69 4.64
C ARG A 78 -2.60 -12.78 3.11
N TYR A 79 -2.10 -11.73 2.47
CA TYR A 79 -1.93 -11.66 1.03
C TYR A 79 -0.43 -11.51 0.74
N ASP A 80 0.12 -12.40 -0.09
CA ASP A 80 1.54 -12.36 -0.42
C ASP A 80 1.82 -11.19 -1.37
N MET A 81 2.97 -10.55 -1.15
CA MET A 81 3.44 -9.46 -1.99
C MET A 81 4.80 -9.82 -2.57
N TYR A 82 5.13 -9.25 -3.72
CA TYR A 82 6.45 -9.38 -4.29
C TYR A 82 7.19 -8.06 -4.18
N ALA A 83 8.51 -8.14 -4.06
CA ALA A 83 9.38 -7.00 -3.87
C ALA A 83 10.07 -6.59 -5.17
N GLU A 84 10.14 -5.27 -5.40
CA GLU A 84 10.93 -4.69 -6.46
C GLU A 84 11.48 -3.36 -5.97
N GLY A 85 12.80 -3.26 -5.83
CA GLY A 85 13.43 -2.08 -5.23
C GLY A 85 12.99 -1.90 -3.78
N ASP A 86 12.37 -0.77 -3.46
CA ASP A 86 11.82 -0.48 -2.14
C ASP A 86 10.29 -0.61 -2.09
N GLY A 87 9.69 -1.18 -3.12
CA GLY A 87 8.24 -1.31 -3.24
C GLY A 87 7.74 -2.75 -3.16
N LEU A 88 6.53 -2.90 -2.63
CA LEU A 88 5.81 -4.17 -2.56
C LEU A 88 4.51 -4.06 -3.33
N TRP A 89 4.19 -5.08 -4.13
CA TRP A 89 2.98 -5.14 -4.95
C TRP A 89 2.31 -6.51 -4.84
N ILE A 90 1.01 -6.55 -5.18
CA ILE A 90 0.27 -7.80 -5.29
C ILE A 90 0.41 -8.32 -6.72
N ARG A 91 0.82 -9.59 -6.86
CA ARG A 91 1.05 -10.19 -8.18
C ARG A 91 -0.24 -10.62 -8.88
N ASN A 92 -1.21 -11.13 -8.12
CA ASN A 92 -2.44 -11.73 -8.65
C ASN A 92 -3.60 -10.75 -8.55
N SER A 93 -4.25 -10.42 -9.68
CA SER A 93 -5.33 -9.43 -9.69
C SER A 93 -6.57 -9.85 -8.90
N ALA A 94 -6.87 -11.16 -8.82
CA ALA A 94 -7.99 -11.64 -8.02
C ALA A 94 -7.70 -11.46 -6.52
N ASP A 95 -6.46 -11.70 -6.10
CA ASP A 95 -6.04 -11.46 -4.71
C ASP A 95 -6.09 -9.98 -4.39
N GLU A 96 -5.68 -9.12 -5.32
CA GLU A 96 -5.73 -7.68 -5.13
C GLU A 96 -7.16 -7.17 -4.94
N ALA A 97 -8.10 -7.69 -5.73
CA ALA A 97 -9.52 -7.33 -5.59
C ALA A 97 -10.06 -7.73 -4.20
N ARG A 98 -9.69 -8.93 -3.73
CA ARG A 98 -10.08 -9.38 -2.38
C ARG A 98 -9.43 -8.54 -1.29
N LEU A 99 -8.17 -8.16 -1.49
CA LEU A 99 -7.46 -7.29 -0.55
C LEU A 99 -8.13 -5.93 -0.43
N VAL A 100 -8.48 -5.30 -1.55
CA VAL A 100 -9.13 -3.98 -1.53
C VAL A 100 -10.47 -4.05 -0.80
N GLU A 101 -11.26 -5.10 -1.02
CA GLU A 101 -12.50 -5.29 -0.28
C GLU A 101 -12.25 -5.45 1.22
N ALA A 102 -11.22 -6.20 1.59
CA ALA A 102 -10.83 -6.38 3.00
C ALA A 102 -10.38 -5.05 3.62
N LEU A 103 -9.65 -4.22 2.86
CA LEU A 103 -9.21 -2.91 3.33
C LEU A 103 -10.40 -2.01 3.66
N ARG A 104 -11.45 -2.04 2.84
CA ARG A 104 -12.65 -1.25 3.08
C ARG A 104 -13.37 -1.64 4.37
N GLY A 105 -13.35 -2.92 4.73
CA GLY A 105 -14.05 -3.42 5.91
C GLY A 105 -13.18 -3.61 7.15
N GLY A 106 -11.88 -3.43 7.05
CA GLY A 106 -10.95 -3.71 8.13
C GLY A 106 -10.62 -2.50 9.00
N ALA A 107 -9.95 -2.75 10.11
CA ALA A 107 -9.49 -1.70 11.02
C ALA A 107 -8.02 -1.34 10.79
N GLU A 108 -7.20 -2.35 10.47
CA GLU A 108 -5.76 -2.19 10.30
C GLU A 108 -5.24 -3.12 9.20
N ALA A 109 -4.16 -2.67 8.54
CA ALA A 109 -3.38 -3.51 7.64
C ALA A 109 -1.96 -3.62 8.19
N VAL A 110 -1.41 -4.83 8.21
CA VAL A 110 -0.07 -5.10 8.72
C VAL A 110 0.81 -5.54 7.55
N VAL A 111 1.85 -4.77 7.26
CA VAL A 111 2.77 -5.04 6.16
C VAL A 111 4.09 -5.55 6.71
N ARG A 112 4.55 -6.70 6.21
CA ARG A 112 5.82 -7.30 6.61
C ARG A 112 6.74 -7.45 5.42
N GLY A 113 8.01 -7.14 5.63
CA GLY A 113 9.03 -7.26 4.60
C GLY A 113 10.40 -7.52 5.21
N VAL A 114 11.37 -7.82 4.36
CA VAL A 114 12.75 -8.09 4.78
C VAL A 114 13.70 -7.29 3.88
N SER A 115 14.64 -6.57 4.51
CA SER A 115 15.62 -5.79 3.76
C SER A 115 16.73 -6.67 3.19
N THR A 116 17.52 -6.12 2.26
CA THR A 116 18.69 -6.82 1.72
C THR A 116 19.69 -7.22 2.81
N ARG A 117 19.66 -6.55 3.96
CA ARG A 117 20.51 -6.85 5.11
C ARG A 117 19.90 -7.86 6.07
N GLY A 118 18.70 -8.37 5.75
CA GLY A 118 18.01 -9.32 6.61
C GLY A 118 17.22 -8.71 7.75
N THR A 119 17.04 -7.39 7.77
CA THR A 119 16.21 -6.73 8.77
C THR A 119 14.74 -6.98 8.46
N GLU A 120 14.00 -7.52 9.42
CA GLU A 120 12.56 -7.72 9.28
C GLU A 120 11.82 -6.48 9.74
N THR A 121 10.79 -6.08 9.00
CA THR A 121 9.98 -4.91 9.33
C THR A 121 8.51 -5.27 9.45
N THR A 122 7.82 -4.58 10.35
CA THR A 122 6.38 -4.69 10.53
C THR A 122 5.81 -3.29 10.63
N ASP A 123 5.00 -2.94 9.66
CA ASP A 123 4.37 -1.62 9.57
C ASP A 123 2.86 -1.79 9.68
N VAL A 124 2.24 -1.04 10.58
CA VAL A 124 0.80 -1.10 10.81
C VAL A 124 0.17 0.18 10.28
N PHE A 125 -0.80 0.02 9.38
CA PHE A 125 -1.56 1.13 8.80
C PHE A 125 -2.98 1.11 9.37
N SER A 126 -3.44 2.23 9.90
CA SER A 126 -4.86 2.39 10.23
C SER A 126 -5.66 2.45 8.92
N LEU A 127 -6.82 1.82 8.91
CA LEU A 127 -7.71 1.87 7.75
C LEU A 127 -8.83 2.91 7.91
N LYS A 128 -8.72 3.77 8.93
CA LYS A 128 -9.69 4.84 9.16
C LYS A 128 -9.67 5.83 8.00
N GLY A 129 -10.79 5.93 7.30
CA GLY A 129 -10.94 6.85 6.18
C GLY A 129 -10.61 6.24 4.82
N VAL A 130 -10.17 4.99 4.76
CA VAL A 130 -9.77 4.37 3.50
C VAL A 130 -10.94 4.27 2.51
N THR A 131 -12.14 3.94 2.98
CA THR A 131 -13.30 3.81 2.11
C THR A 131 -13.65 5.14 1.45
N GLN A 132 -13.68 6.23 2.23
CA GLN A 132 -13.96 7.56 1.70
C GLN A 132 -12.88 7.99 0.69
N ALA A 133 -11.61 7.71 0.99
CA ALA A 133 -10.51 8.03 0.08
C ALA A 133 -10.62 7.25 -1.23
N LEU A 134 -10.95 5.95 -1.16
CA LEU A 134 -11.13 5.11 -2.34
C LEU A 134 -12.34 5.55 -3.17
N ASP A 135 -13.43 5.95 -2.51
CA ASP A 135 -14.61 6.47 -3.21
C ASP A 135 -14.27 7.75 -3.97
N LYS A 136 -13.46 8.62 -3.37
CA LYS A 136 -13.00 9.84 -4.05
C LYS A 136 -12.08 9.52 -5.22
N VAL A 137 -11.18 8.56 -5.07
CA VAL A 137 -10.31 8.09 -6.16
C VAL A 137 -11.16 7.58 -7.33
N ALA A 138 -12.17 6.76 -7.05
CA ALA A 138 -13.06 6.23 -8.08
C ALA A 138 -13.85 7.34 -8.76
N GLN A 139 -14.29 8.33 -8.03
CA GLN A 139 -15.03 9.47 -8.55
C GLN A 139 -14.17 10.32 -9.48
N GLU A 140 -12.92 10.57 -9.10
CA GLU A 140 -11.99 11.42 -9.86
C GLU A 140 -11.40 10.72 -11.09
N CYS A 141 -11.23 9.39 -11.02
CA CYS A 141 -10.60 8.58 -12.09
C CYS A 141 -11.56 7.50 -12.60
N ARG A 142 -12.72 7.89 -13.02
CA ARG A 142 -13.67 6.94 -13.66
C ARG A 142 -13.07 6.45 -14.97
N SER A 143 -13.07 5.15 -15.13
CA SER A 143 -12.64 4.52 -16.38
C SER A 143 -13.83 4.22 -17.28
#